data_740f3ada46ca8f2525f4a9edda5c7132
#
_entry.id   740f3ada46ca8f2525f4a9edda5c7132
#
_cell.length_a   1.000
_cell.length_b   1.000
_cell.length_c   1.000
_cell.angle_alpha   90.00
_cell.angle_beta   90.00
_cell.angle_gamma   90.00
#
_symmetry.space_group_name_H-M   'P 1'
#
loop_
_entity.id
_entity.type
_entity.pdbx_description
1 polymer ?
#
loop_
_entity_poly.entity_id
_entity_poly.type
_entity_poly.pdbx_seq_one_letter_code
_entity_poly.pdbx_strand_id
1 'polypeptide(L)'
;MANNEKLFDMFSPTSTEEWVAKINVDLKGADFNKKLVWRTNEGFNVQPFYRRDDLKELSHMGTLPGQFPYVRGTRDNNDWLIRQQVQGDTPEAINKEALHILDRGVDSLGIHLGRDITAEGIDILLKDIDLKRVEVNFTCCMGKAVEIAKIIVDYIKAHGLENDFKGSIDFNPFKRLLRHGIAFPKDIKEEALAIYNVVKEVKNFRCFAVDSFMLNNAGAYITQELGYALSWGAEWMTLLTEGGLTACEAASRIKFNMGISSNYFMELAKFRAARMLWAEIVKAYGAEEECCKMVVHAVTSQFNQTIYDAHVNLLRSQTETMSAALAGVDSIETLPFDLQYKQPDEFSERIARNQQLLLREESHLNKVVDPAGGSYYIETLTASIAKVAWELFCKTEEEGGFLALLEKGKIQHEVNESGVKRHVDVARRKEILLGTNQYPNFNEKALDKIEKDPASCGCGCASEVADGAVEALNFDRAASQFEQLRLDTERSGKRPKVFMLTIGNLAMRLARAQFSANFFGCAGYEIIDNIGFNTVKEGIDAAIEKGADVVVLCSSDDEYAQYAPEAFKELDGRAMFVVAGAPACMDELKAQGIEEFIHVRVNVLDTLVKFNAKLLN
;
A
#
# COMPACT_ATOMS: atom_id res chain seq x y z
N MET A 1 32.92 1.40 -47.08
CA MET A 1 31.58 0.86 -46.84
C MET A 1 31.71 -0.04 -45.63
N ALA A 2 31.21 0.36 -44.47
CA ALA A 2 31.24 -0.50 -43.30
C ALA A 2 30.28 -1.66 -43.56
N ASN A 3 30.76 -2.89 -43.45
CA ASN A 3 29.94 -4.09 -43.48
C ASN A 3 28.91 -3.98 -42.36
N ASN A 4 27.65 -3.84 -42.71
CA ASN A 4 26.51 -3.89 -41.78
C ASN A 4 26.22 -5.37 -41.41
N GLU A 5 27.24 -6.14 -41.02
CA GLU A 5 27.00 -7.43 -40.39
C GLU A 5 26.33 -7.22 -39.04
N LYS A 6 25.13 -7.75 -38.88
CA LYS A 6 24.44 -7.72 -37.58
C LYS A 6 25.23 -8.58 -36.62
N LEU A 7 25.40 -8.07 -35.40
CA LEU A 7 26.24 -8.65 -34.35
C LEU A 7 25.92 -10.12 -34.03
N PHE A 8 24.70 -10.57 -34.29
CA PHE A 8 24.20 -11.90 -33.95
C PHE A 8 23.70 -12.72 -35.16
N ASP A 9 24.07 -12.35 -36.39
CA ASP A 9 23.63 -13.07 -37.63
C ASP A 9 24.07 -14.54 -37.67
N MET A 10 25.09 -14.91 -36.87
CA MET A 10 25.54 -16.29 -36.72
C MET A 10 24.64 -17.18 -35.85
N PHE A 11 23.69 -16.59 -35.14
CA PHE A 11 22.74 -17.32 -34.31
C PHE A 11 21.36 -17.29 -34.93
N SER A 12 20.76 -18.47 -35.14
CA SER A 12 19.38 -18.55 -35.62
C SER A 12 18.42 -18.00 -34.59
N PRO A 13 17.42 -17.20 -34.98
CA PRO A 13 16.40 -16.73 -34.08
C PRO A 13 15.61 -17.90 -33.44
N THR A 14 15.49 -17.92 -32.12
CA THR A 14 14.67 -18.91 -31.40
C THR A 14 13.24 -18.43 -31.36
N SER A 15 12.27 -19.23 -31.79
CA SER A 15 10.85 -18.90 -31.69
C SER A 15 10.33 -19.01 -30.25
N THR A 16 9.13 -18.47 -29.99
CA THR A 16 8.49 -18.60 -28.68
C THR A 16 8.12 -20.05 -28.41
N GLU A 17 7.67 -20.77 -29.42
CA GLU A 17 7.30 -22.18 -29.34
C GLU A 17 8.51 -23.06 -29.00
N GLU A 18 9.66 -22.83 -29.64
CA GLU A 18 10.92 -23.55 -29.32
C GLU A 18 11.37 -23.28 -27.89
N TRP A 19 11.27 -22.02 -27.42
CA TRP A 19 11.62 -21.66 -26.05
C TRP A 19 10.68 -22.36 -25.05
N VAL A 20 9.34 -22.28 -25.25
CA VAL A 20 8.34 -22.95 -24.39
C VAL A 20 8.52 -24.47 -24.42
N ALA A 21 8.84 -25.06 -25.58
CA ALA A 21 9.14 -26.49 -25.66
C ALA A 21 10.34 -26.88 -24.77
N LYS A 22 11.41 -26.06 -24.78
CA LYS A 22 12.56 -26.28 -23.91
C LYS A 22 12.21 -26.15 -22.43
N ILE A 23 11.42 -25.15 -22.06
CA ILE A 23 10.96 -24.97 -20.68
C ILE A 23 10.17 -26.21 -20.22
N ASN A 24 9.25 -26.74 -21.05
CA ASN A 24 8.48 -27.92 -20.72
C ASN A 24 9.34 -29.17 -20.50
N VAL A 25 10.41 -29.32 -21.28
CA VAL A 25 11.41 -30.39 -21.05
C VAL A 25 12.09 -30.22 -19.69
N ASP A 26 12.50 -28.99 -19.34
CA ASP A 26 13.19 -28.69 -18.09
C ASP A 26 12.26 -28.82 -16.85
N LEU A 27 10.97 -28.61 -17.03
CA LEU A 27 9.94 -28.83 -16.00
C LEU A 27 9.68 -30.32 -15.67
N LYS A 28 10.21 -31.27 -16.47
CA LYS A 28 10.13 -32.71 -16.23
C LYS A 28 8.70 -33.20 -15.95
N GLY A 29 7.73 -32.71 -16.72
CA GLY A 29 6.33 -33.07 -16.61
C GLY A 29 5.50 -32.25 -15.61
N ALA A 30 6.11 -31.28 -14.94
CA ALA A 30 5.33 -30.31 -14.13
C ALA A 30 4.57 -29.35 -15.05
N ASP A 31 3.36 -28.98 -14.66
CA ASP A 31 2.51 -28.05 -15.39
C ASP A 31 3.11 -26.62 -15.40
N PHE A 32 3.26 -26.06 -16.60
CA PHE A 32 3.83 -24.73 -16.83
C PHE A 32 3.07 -23.63 -16.07
N ASN A 33 1.74 -23.62 -16.18
CA ASN A 33 0.92 -22.57 -15.58
C ASN A 33 0.91 -22.64 -14.03
N LYS A 34 1.00 -23.86 -13.47
CA LYS A 34 1.07 -24.02 -12.01
C LYS A 34 2.42 -23.65 -11.41
N LYS A 35 3.50 -23.79 -12.18
CA LYS A 35 4.87 -23.61 -11.68
C LYS A 35 5.45 -22.23 -11.96
N LEU A 36 5.14 -21.62 -13.11
CA LEU A 36 5.82 -20.44 -13.60
C LEU A 36 4.92 -19.21 -13.73
N VAL A 37 3.61 -19.39 -13.96
CA VAL A 37 2.69 -18.25 -14.11
C VAL A 37 2.28 -17.73 -12.74
N TRP A 38 2.55 -16.45 -12.50
CA TRP A 38 2.13 -15.78 -11.28
C TRP A 38 0.64 -15.38 -11.39
N ARG A 39 -0.17 -16.00 -10.55
CA ARG A 39 -1.58 -15.65 -10.39
C ARG A 39 -1.69 -14.49 -9.43
N THR A 40 -1.98 -13.31 -9.94
CA THR A 40 -2.09 -12.11 -9.14
C THR A 40 -3.49 -11.97 -8.51
N ASN A 41 -3.61 -11.11 -7.52
CA ASN A 41 -4.90 -10.70 -6.98
C ASN A 41 -5.54 -9.55 -7.81
N GLU A 42 -4.83 -9.07 -8.86
CA GLU A 42 -5.22 -7.91 -9.68
C GLU A 42 -6.19 -8.26 -10.81
N GLY A 43 -6.68 -9.50 -10.88
CA GLY A 43 -7.62 -9.95 -11.91
C GLY A 43 -6.97 -10.47 -13.20
N PHE A 44 -5.65 -10.52 -13.28
CA PHE A 44 -4.90 -11.07 -14.41
C PHE A 44 -3.69 -11.89 -13.97
N ASN A 45 -3.13 -12.68 -14.89
CA ASN A 45 -1.95 -13.48 -14.65
C ASN A 45 -0.70 -12.86 -15.29
N VAL A 46 0.43 -12.97 -14.60
CA VAL A 46 1.74 -12.51 -15.10
C VAL A 46 2.53 -13.71 -15.60
N GLN A 47 3.00 -13.62 -16.86
CA GLN A 47 3.80 -14.65 -17.48
C GLN A 47 5.25 -14.63 -16.95
N PRO A 48 5.99 -15.76 -16.97
CA PRO A 48 7.37 -15.80 -16.49
C PRO A 48 8.34 -15.02 -17.40
N PHE A 49 7.96 -14.70 -18.62
CA PHE A 49 8.71 -13.85 -19.54
C PHE A 49 7.77 -13.21 -20.56
N TYR A 50 8.24 -12.11 -21.16
CA TYR A 50 7.59 -11.41 -22.27
C TYR A 50 8.60 -11.16 -23.37
N ARG A 51 8.12 -11.11 -24.61
CA ARG A 51 8.93 -10.90 -25.80
C ARG A 51 8.40 -9.70 -26.60
N ARG A 52 9.15 -9.32 -27.65
CA ARG A 52 8.78 -8.22 -28.54
C ARG A 52 7.40 -8.43 -29.19
N ASP A 53 7.02 -9.68 -29.42
CA ASP A 53 5.75 -10.01 -30.06
C ASP A 53 4.55 -9.67 -29.16
N ASP A 54 4.70 -9.73 -27.84
CA ASP A 54 3.66 -9.36 -26.88
C ASP A 54 3.31 -7.86 -26.91
N LEU A 55 4.17 -7.02 -27.51
CA LEU A 55 3.93 -5.58 -27.64
C LEU A 55 3.22 -5.18 -28.94
N LYS A 56 3.06 -6.08 -29.91
CA LYS A 56 2.58 -5.74 -31.27
C LYS A 56 1.18 -5.15 -31.28
N GLU A 57 0.33 -5.57 -30.35
CA GLU A 57 -1.08 -5.17 -30.27
C GLU A 57 -1.31 -3.99 -29.32
N LEU A 58 -0.27 -3.49 -28.63
CA LEU A 58 -0.40 -2.40 -27.69
C LEU A 58 -0.45 -1.04 -28.43
N SER A 59 -1.61 -0.40 -28.38
CA SER A 59 -1.88 0.84 -29.14
C SER A 59 -1.04 2.05 -28.68
N HIS A 60 -0.58 2.06 -27.45
CA HIS A 60 0.20 3.16 -26.88
C HIS A 60 1.70 3.12 -27.21
N MET A 61 2.16 2.04 -27.86
CA MET A 61 3.56 1.93 -28.27
C MET A 61 3.94 3.00 -29.30
N GLY A 62 5.08 3.64 -29.07
CA GLY A 62 5.58 4.70 -29.97
C GLY A 62 5.20 6.13 -29.57
N THR A 63 4.33 6.33 -28.56
CA THR A 63 4.09 7.66 -28.00
C THR A 63 5.31 8.17 -27.24
N LEU A 64 5.54 9.48 -27.26
CA LEU A 64 6.63 10.12 -26.53
C LEU A 64 6.14 10.70 -25.19
N PRO A 65 7.05 10.96 -24.22
CA PRO A 65 6.70 11.72 -23.02
C PRO A 65 6.02 13.06 -23.37
N GLY A 66 4.99 13.43 -22.64
CA GLY A 66 4.23 14.64 -22.89
C GLY A 66 3.21 14.58 -24.05
N GLN A 67 3.12 13.44 -24.76
CA GLN A 67 2.15 13.25 -25.85
C GLN A 67 0.93 12.44 -25.37
N PHE A 68 -0.24 12.80 -25.89
CA PHE A 68 -1.47 12.03 -25.70
C PHE A 68 -1.28 10.56 -26.13
N PRO A 69 -1.78 9.56 -25.38
CA PRO A 69 -2.60 9.63 -24.17
C PRO A 69 -1.77 9.68 -22.85
N TYR A 70 -0.61 10.22 -22.84
CA TYR A 70 0.24 10.50 -21.67
C TYR A 70 0.71 9.27 -20.88
N VAL A 71 0.69 8.10 -21.47
CA VAL A 71 1.15 6.86 -20.81
C VAL A 71 2.59 6.99 -20.28
N ARG A 72 3.44 7.75 -21.00
CA ARG A 72 4.83 7.99 -20.66
C ARG A 72 5.10 9.25 -19.85
N GLY A 73 4.05 9.87 -19.31
CA GLY A 73 4.13 11.10 -18.54
C GLY A 73 3.48 12.29 -19.23
N THR A 74 3.09 13.28 -18.43
CA THR A 74 2.42 14.52 -18.88
C THR A 74 3.42 15.64 -19.21
N ARG A 75 4.72 15.42 -18.95
CA ARG A 75 5.82 16.40 -19.06
C ARG A 75 7.01 15.80 -19.82
N ASP A 76 7.93 16.64 -20.23
CA ASP A 76 9.22 16.29 -20.85
C ASP A 76 10.37 16.14 -19.83
N ASN A 77 10.08 16.29 -18.54
CA ASN A 77 11.02 16.12 -17.44
C ASN A 77 10.41 15.24 -16.35
N ASN A 78 11.23 14.78 -15.42
CA ASN A 78 10.81 13.96 -14.28
C ASN A 78 11.08 14.64 -12.95
N ASP A 79 10.93 15.96 -12.87
CA ASP A 79 11.07 16.74 -11.65
C ASP A 79 9.76 16.69 -10.86
N TRP A 80 9.68 15.76 -9.90
CA TRP A 80 8.55 15.70 -8.97
C TRP A 80 8.76 16.66 -7.80
N LEU A 81 7.65 17.13 -7.22
CA LEU A 81 7.67 17.94 -6.01
C LEU A 81 7.74 17.05 -4.76
N ILE A 82 8.64 17.37 -3.86
CA ILE A 82 8.75 16.73 -2.54
C ILE A 82 7.72 17.37 -1.63
N ARG A 83 6.62 16.64 -1.34
CA ARG A 83 5.57 17.10 -0.44
C ARG A 83 5.78 16.58 0.97
N GLN A 84 5.55 17.47 1.95
CA GLN A 84 5.48 17.13 3.36
C GLN A 84 4.28 17.81 4.01
N GLN A 85 3.58 17.08 4.91
CA GLN A 85 2.54 17.67 5.76
C GLN A 85 3.18 18.54 6.82
N VAL A 86 2.59 19.70 7.05
CA VAL A 86 3.04 20.64 8.07
C VAL A 86 2.21 20.47 9.33
N GLN A 87 2.87 20.23 10.45
CA GLN A 87 2.23 20.04 11.76
C GLN A 87 2.24 21.37 12.55
N GLY A 88 1.19 21.61 13.32
CA GLY A 88 1.11 22.75 14.23
C GLY A 88 -0.31 23.08 14.67
N ASP A 89 -0.46 23.57 15.89
CA ASP A 89 -1.76 23.90 16.49
C ASP A 89 -2.18 25.34 16.22
N THR A 90 -1.26 26.22 15.81
CA THR A 90 -1.52 27.62 15.49
C THR A 90 -0.92 28.03 14.15
N PRO A 91 -1.44 29.09 13.48
CA PRO A 91 -0.87 29.59 12.25
C PRO A 91 0.63 29.91 12.35
N GLU A 92 1.09 30.45 13.48
CA GLU A 92 2.51 30.76 13.72
C GLU A 92 3.37 29.50 13.80
N ALA A 93 2.88 28.46 14.47
CA ALA A 93 3.58 27.19 14.58
C ALA A 93 3.67 26.50 13.22
N ILE A 94 2.58 26.49 12.45
CA ILE A 94 2.54 25.96 11.08
C ILE A 94 3.50 26.74 10.17
N ASN A 95 3.49 28.08 10.20
CA ASN A 95 4.40 28.90 9.40
C ASN A 95 5.87 28.62 9.73
N LYS A 96 6.21 28.58 11.03
CA LYS A 96 7.58 28.29 11.48
C LYS A 96 8.05 26.92 10.98
N GLU A 97 7.20 25.91 11.07
CA GLU A 97 7.53 24.57 10.58
C GLU A 97 7.60 24.52 9.06
N ALA A 98 6.69 25.21 8.35
CA ALA A 98 6.72 25.34 6.90
C ALA A 98 8.05 25.91 6.41
N LEU A 99 8.48 27.05 6.98
CA LEU A 99 9.77 27.67 6.63
C LEU A 99 10.95 26.74 6.96
N HIS A 100 10.90 26.03 8.09
CA HIS A 100 11.91 25.08 8.50
C HIS A 100 12.10 23.93 7.50
N ILE A 101 11.01 23.34 7.01
CA ILE A 101 11.09 22.20 6.06
C ILE A 101 11.41 22.65 4.63
N LEU A 102 10.98 23.86 4.22
CA LEU A 102 11.33 24.46 2.93
C LEU A 102 12.85 24.68 2.81
N ASP A 103 13.51 25.17 3.86
CA ASP A 103 14.96 25.30 3.91
C ASP A 103 15.70 23.95 3.82
N ARG A 104 14.97 22.84 3.92
CA ARG A 104 15.49 21.45 3.89
C ARG A 104 15.07 20.67 2.64
N GLY A 105 14.66 21.37 1.59
CA GLY A 105 14.44 20.80 0.27
C GLY A 105 13.02 20.27 0.01
N VAL A 106 12.03 20.66 0.82
CA VAL A 106 10.62 20.49 0.49
C VAL A 106 10.21 21.54 -0.56
N ASP A 107 9.43 21.12 -1.56
CA ASP A 107 8.95 21.98 -2.64
C ASP A 107 7.42 22.16 -2.59
N SER A 108 6.71 21.31 -1.85
CA SER A 108 5.25 21.30 -1.77
C SER A 108 4.81 21.09 -0.32
N LEU A 109 3.96 21.97 0.16
CA LEU A 109 3.40 21.93 1.51
C LEU A 109 2.01 21.30 1.50
N GLY A 110 1.73 20.41 2.45
CA GLY A 110 0.39 19.96 2.81
C GLY A 110 -0.01 20.62 4.13
N ILE A 111 -1.12 21.35 4.16
CA ILE A 111 -1.54 22.09 5.35
C ILE A 111 -3.01 21.79 5.65
N HIS A 112 -3.28 21.35 6.87
CA HIS A 112 -4.65 21.20 7.35
C HIS A 112 -5.11 22.47 8.05
N LEU A 113 -6.19 23.07 7.54
CA LEU A 113 -6.76 24.30 8.09
C LEU A 113 -7.91 23.97 9.04
N GLY A 114 -7.83 24.52 10.24
CA GLY A 114 -8.91 24.45 11.23
C GLY A 114 -10.20 25.15 10.74
N ARG A 115 -11.32 24.83 11.39
CA ARG A 115 -12.65 25.39 11.06
C ARG A 115 -12.72 26.91 11.14
N ASP A 116 -11.98 27.48 12.08
CA ASP A 116 -12.09 28.89 12.48
C ASP A 116 -10.92 29.71 11.97
N ILE A 117 -10.25 29.24 10.90
CA ILE A 117 -9.17 29.98 10.25
C ILE A 117 -9.70 31.32 9.73
N THR A 118 -8.99 32.39 10.02
CA THR A 118 -9.32 33.76 9.61
C THR A 118 -8.38 34.27 8.51
N ALA A 119 -8.71 35.39 7.89
CA ALA A 119 -7.83 36.04 6.92
C ALA A 119 -6.47 36.39 7.57
N GLU A 120 -6.47 36.92 8.80
CA GLU A 120 -5.25 37.19 9.56
C GLU A 120 -4.45 35.92 9.84
N GLY A 121 -5.13 34.79 10.14
CA GLY A 121 -4.49 33.49 10.29
C GLY A 121 -3.81 33.01 9.01
N ILE A 122 -4.40 33.24 7.82
CA ILE A 122 -3.79 32.93 6.53
C ILE A 122 -2.60 33.87 6.26
N ASP A 123 -2.70 35.15 6.58
CA ASP A 123 -1.58 36.10 6.46
C ASP A 123 -0.36 35.65 7.28
N ILE A 124 -0.59 35.22 8.52
CA ILE A 124 0.46 34.69 9.40
C ILE A 124 1.04 33.38 8.84
N LEU A 125 0.16 32.44 8.45
CA LEU A 125 0.53 31.11 7.98
C LEU A 125 1.40 31.17 6.73
N LEU A 126 1.10 32.04 5.78
CA LEU A 126 1.80 32.14 4.49
C LEU A 126 2.93 33.18 4.50
N LYS A 127 3.16 33.85 5.62
CA LYS A 127 4.20 34.88 5.75
C LYS A 127 5.58 34.33 5.37
N ASP A 128 6.32 35.08 4.58
CA ASP A 128 7.70 34.83 4.14
C ASP A 128 7.88 33.53 3.30
N ILE A 129 6.79 32.87 2.88
CA ILE A 129 6.84 31.74 1.94
C ILE A 129 6.84 32.28 0.50
N ASP A 130 7.79 31.83 -0.32
CA ASP A 130 7.84 32.18 -1.75
C ASP A 130 6.76 31.39 -2.54
N LEU A 131 5.54 31.92 -2.54
CA LEU A 131 4.37 31.31 -3.18
C LEU A 131 4.42 31.23 -4.72
N LYS A 132 5.44 31.81 -5.36
CA LYS A 132 5.69 31.62 -6.80
C LYS A 132 6.43 30.32 -7.09
N ARG A 133 7.20 29.83 -6.12
CA ARG A 133 8.04 28.64 -6.25
C ARG A 133 7.48 27.44 -5.50
N VAL A 134 6.92 27.66 -4.31
CA VAL A 134 6.38 26.63 -3.42
C VAL A 134 4.94 26.31 -3.79
N GLU A 135 4.64 25.03 -3.96
CA GLU A 135 3.26 24.56 -4.08
C GLU A 135 2.63 24.43 -2.69
N VAL A 136 1.41 24.96 -2.48
CA VAL A 136 0.72 24.87 -1.20
C VAL A 136 -0.64 24.21 -1.37
N ASN A 137 -0.84 23.09 -0.67
CA ASN A 137 -2.05 22.29 -0.75
C ASN A 137 -2.77 22.30 0.59
N PHE A 138 -4.02 22.73 0.56
CA PHE A 138 -4.84 22.84 1.75
C PHE A 138 -5.86 21.72 1.84
N THR A 139 -6.04 21.20 3.05
CA THR A 139 -7.19 20.40 3.43
C THR A 139 -7.96 21.11 4.52
N CYS A 140 -9.27 20.95 4.57
CA CYS A 140 -10.09 21.63 5.58
C CYS A 140 -11.38 20.84 5.90
N CYS A 141 -12.12 21.34 6.88
CA CYS A 141 -13.47 20.83 7.14
C CYS A 141 -14.39 21.13 5.92
N MET A 142 -14.97 20.10 5.34
CA MET A 142 -15.76 20.19 4.10
C MET A 142 -16.94 21.17 4.20
N GLY A 143 -17.59 21.27 5.36
CA GLY A 143 -18.70 22.21 5.57
C GLY A 143 -18.31 23.70 5.49
N LYS A 144 -17.02 24.01 5.52
CA LYS A 144 -16.44 25.37 5.46
C LYS A 144 -15.56 25.61 4.24
N ALA A 145 -15.48 24.64 3.32
CA ALA A 145 -14.53 24.68 2.21
C ALA A 145 -14.67 25.92 1.32
N VAL A 146 -15.88 26.35 1.01
CA VAL A 146 -16.15 27.55 0.20
C VAL A 146 -15.68 28.82 0.90
N GLU A 147 -15.96 28.97 2.19
CA GLU A 147 -15.55 30.13 3.00
C GLU A 147 -14.02 30.21 3.11
N ILE A 148 -13.37 29.06 3.39
CA ILE A 148 -11.91 28.97 3.50
C ILE A 148 -11.25 29.23 2.15
N ALA A 149 -11.77 28.66 1.06
CA ALA A 149 -11.29 28.94 -0.29
C ALA A 149 -11.34 30.43 -0.63
N LYS A 150 -12.41 31.12 -0.20
CA LYS A 150 -12.52 32.57 -0.40
C LYS A 150 -11.44 33.34 0.33
N ILE A 151 -11.16 33.03 1.59
CA ILE A 151 -10.08 33.67 2.36
C ILE A 151 -8.72 33.49 1.66
N ILE A 152 -8.42 32.26 1.19
CA ILE A 152 -7.18 31.95 0.48
C ILE A 152 -7.10 32.72 -0.83
N VAL A 153 -8.17 32.75 -1.63
CA VAL A 153 -8.19 33.47 -2.92
C VAL A 153 -8.09 34.97 -2.74
N ASP A 154 -8.75 35.54 -1.73
CA ASP A 154 -8.64 36.95 -1.39
C ASP A 154 -7.19 37.33 -1.02
N TYR A 155 -6.51 36.46 -0.26
CA TYR A 155 -5.06 36.60 0.03
C TYR A 155 -4.22 36.58 -1.25
N ILE A 156 -4.43 35.57 -2.12
CA ILE A 156 -3.69 35.43 -3.39
C ILE A 156 -3.85 36.68 -4.25
N LYS A 157 -5.08 37.21 -4.38
CA LYS A 157 -5.38 38.43 -5.14
C LYS A 157 -4.75 39.66 -4.54
N ALA A 158 -4.80 39.82 -3.21
CA ALA A 158 -4.20 40.96 -2.52
C ALA A 158 -2.68 41.03 -2.75
N HIS A 159 -2.02 39.89 -3.04
CA HIS A 159 -0.58 39.83 -3.33
C HIS A 159 -0.26 39.71 -4.84
N GLY A 160 -1.24 39.76 -5.73
CA GLY A 160 -1.06 39.68 -7.19
C GLY A 160 -0.46 38.37 -7.67
N LEU A 161 -0.87 37.25 -7.06
CA LEU A 161 -0.32 35.91 -7.29
C LEU A 161 -1.22 35.00 -8.14
N GLU A 162 -2.28 35.51 -8.76
CA GLU A 162 -3.32 34.73 -9.45
C GLU A 162 -2.75 33.84 -10.57
N ASN A 163 -1.68 34.31 -11.23
CA ASN A 163 -1.03 33.57 -12.31
C ASN A 163 0.13 32.68 -11.86
N ASP A 164 0.74 32.98 -10.71
CA ASP A 164 1.97 32.33 -10.23
C ASP A 164 1.70 31.27 -9.18
N PHE A 165 0.68 31.48 -8.33
CA PHE A 165 0.33 30.56 -7.25
C PHE A 165 0.00 29.17 -7.78
N LYS A 166 0.57 28.13 -7.13
CA LYS A 166 0.33 26.72 -7.42
C LYS A 166 -0.15 26.03 -6.16
N GLY A 167 -1.18 25.20 -6.27
CA GLY A 167 -1.66 24.44 -5.13
C GLY A 167 -3.08 23.94 -5.29
N SER A 168 -3.66 23.59 -4.16
CA SER A 168 -5.03 23.10 -4.10
C SER A 168 -5.73 23.43 -2.80
N ILE A 169 -7.06 23.39 -2.83
CA ILE A 169 -7.90 23.15 -1.66
C ILE A 169 -8.69 21.86 -1.94
N ASP A 170 -8.42 20.80 -1.20
CA ASP A 170 -8.94 19.48 -1.52
C ASP A 170 -10.39 19.32 -1.04
N PHE A 171 -11.35 19.85 -1.84
CA PHE A 171 -12.77 19.63 -1.62
C PHE A 171 -13.12 18.19 -2.00
N ASN A 172 -13.50 17.39 -0.99
CA ASN A 172 -13.87 15.99 -1.16
C ASN A 172 -15.05 15.61 -0.25
N PRO A 173 -16.30 15.89 -0.67
CA PRO A 173 -17.50 15.56 0.11
C PRO A 173 -17.73 14.04 0.22
N PHE A 174 -17.23 13.23 -0.71
CA PHE A 174 -17.34 11.76 -0.74
C PHE A 174 -16.59 11.09 0.42
N LYS A 175 -15.55 11.74 0.95
CA LYS A 175 -14.73 11.25 2.07
C LYS A 175 -15.58 10.90 3.30
N ARG A 176 -16.68 11.60 3.51
CA ARG A 176 -17.56 11.35 4.66
C ARG A 176 -18.30 10.02 4.53
N LEU A 177 -18.78 9.68 3.33
CA LEU A 177 -19.35 8.36 3.03
C LEU A 177 -18.31 7.25 3.17
N LEU A 178 -17.11 7.46 2.62
CA LEU A 178 -16.02 6.49 2.69
C LEU A 178 -15.57 6.20 4.13
N ARG A 179 -15.45 7.23 4.98
CA ARG A 179 -14.92 7.07 6.35
C ARG A 179 -15.97 6.72 7.40
N HIS A 180 -17.18 7.24 7.24
CA HIS A 180 -18.19 7.20 8.27
C HIS A 180 -19.53 6.62 7.82
N GLY A 181 -19.67 6.29 6.55
CA GLY A 181 -20.94 5.83 5.97
C GLY A 181 -22.04 6.89 5.94
N ILE A 182 -21.70 8.16 6.10
CA ILE A 182 -22.66 9.26 6.24
C ILE A 182 -22.53 10.21 5.05
N ALA A 183 -23.64 10.54 4.42
CA ALA A 183 -23.68 11.46 3.27
C ALA A 183 -23.24 12.89 3.67
N PHE A 184 -22.74 13.62 2.69
CA PHE A 184 -22.47 15.05 2.85
C PHE A 184 -23.80 15.81 3.02
N PRO A 185 -23.90 16.76 3.98
CA PRO A 185 -25.19 17.34 4.36
C PRO A 185 -25.73 18.42 3.41
N LYS A 186 -24.99 18.74 2.34
CA LYS A 186 -25.35 19.77 1.36
C LYS A 186 -25.38 19.17 -0.03
N ASP A 187 -25.99 19.87 -0.99
CA ASP A 187 -25.92 19.49 -2.40
C ASP A 187 -24.47 19.61 -2.91
N ILE A 188 -23.93 18.49 -3.41
CA ILE A 188 -22.52 18.38 -3.83
C ILE A 188 -22.27 19.26 -5.06
N LYS A 189 -23.21 19.31 -6.01
CA LYS A 189 -23.09 20.09 -7.24
C LYS A 189 -23.12 21.59 -6.95
N GLU A 190 -24.03 22.04 -6.09
CA GLU A 190 -24.10 23.45 -5.68
C GLU A 190 -22.83 23.90 -4.96
N GLU A 191 -22.33 23.12 -4.00
CA GLU A 191 -21.07 23.43 -3.28
C GLU A 191 -19.86 23.39 -4.22
N ALA A 192 -19.81 22.42 -5.17
CA ALA A 192 -18.74 22.34 -6.17
C ALA A 192 -18.72 23.59 -7.08
N LEU A 193 -19.88 24.02 -7.56
CA LEU A 193 -19.97 25.25 -8.37
C LEU A 193 -19.65 26.51 -7.55
N ALA A 194 -20.04 26.54 -6.29
CA ALA A 194 -19.70 27.64 -5.40
C ALA A 194 -18.18 27.75 -5.20
N ILE A 195 -17.48 26.63 -4.93
CA ILE A 195 -16.02 26.64 -4.74
C ILE A 195 -15.30 26.95 -6.04
N TYR A 196 -15.76 26.40 -7.19
CA TYR A 196 -15.21 26.74 -8.51
C TYR A 196 -15.29 28.24 -8.79
N ASN A 197 -16.46 28.86 -8.54
CA ASN A 197 -16.64 30.30 -8.76
C ASN A 197 -15.70 31.16 -7.91
N VAL A 198 -15.29 30.68 -6.74
CA VAL A 198 -14.30 31.35 -5.90
C VAL A 198 -12.90 31.21 -6.50
N VAL A 199 -12.50 29.99 -6.92
CA VAL A 199 -11.12 29.72 -7.32
C VAL A 199 -10.80 29.95 -8.79
N LYS A 200 -11.80 30.14 -9.66
CA LYS A 200 -11.63 30.19 -11.14
C LYS A 200 -10.62 31.23 -11.64
N GLU A 201 -10.43 32.31 -10.93
CA GLU A 201 -9.50 33.38 -11.31
C GLU A 201 -8.04 33.07 -10.97
N VAL A 202 -7.78 32.06 -10.10
CA VAL A 202 -6.44 31.59 -9.80
C VAL A 202 -6.10 30.43 -10.72
N LYS A 203 -5.18 30.63 -11.66
CA LYS A 203 -4.95 29.75 -12.81
C LYS A 203 -4.59 28.31 -12.42
N ASN A 204 -3.64 28.13 -11.49
CA ASN A 204 -3.07 26.84 -11.12
C ASN A 204 -3.56 26.35 -9.74
N PHE A 205 -4.79 26.71 -9.36
CA PHE A 205 -5.38 26.31 -8.08
C PHE A 205 -6.47 25.27 -8.30
N ARG A 206 -6.23 24.04 -7.86
CA ARG A 206 -7.17 22.91 -7.98
C ARG A 206 -8.09 22.85 -6.77
N CYS A 207 -9.29 22.32 -6.96
CA CYS A 207 -10.24 22.26 -5.85
C CYS A 207 -11.03 20.95 -5.72
N PHE A 208 -10.92 20.03 -6.67
CA PHE A 208 -11.63 18.75 -6.61
C PHE A 208 -10.64 17.60 -6.44
N ALA A 209 -10.68 16.95 -5.29
CA ALA A 209 -9.78 15.85 -4.98
C ALA A 209 -10.43 14.48 -5.25
N VAL A 210 -9.66 13.60 -5.83
CA VAL A 210 -9.90 12.16 -5.91
C VAL A 210 -8.92 11.49 -4.95
N ASP A 211 -9.35 11.25 -3.71
CA ASP A 211 -8.50 10.71 -2.63
C ASP A 211 -8.48 9.17 -2.66
N SER A 212 -8.08 8.56 -3.79
CA SER A 212 -8.09 7.11 -3.94
C SER A 212 -7.10 6.38 -3.04
N PHE A 213 -6.09 7.08 -2.48
CA PHE A 213 -5.23 6.52 -1.44
C PHE A 213 -6.02 5.96 -0.24
N MET A 214 -7.26 6.44 -0.01
CA MET A 214 -8.13 5.89 1.04
C MET A 214 -8.54 4.45 0.72
N LEU A 215 -8.83 4.14 -0.55
CA LEU A 215 -9.15 2.79 -1.00
C LEU A 215 -7.93 1.86 -0.84
N ASN A 216 -6.75 2.36 -1.22
CA ASN A 216 -5.48 1.66 -1.04
C ASN A 216 -5.23 1.34 0.45
N ASN A 217 -5.39 2.33 1.34
CA ASN A 217 -5.21 2.16 2.79
C ASN A 217 -6.25 1.23 3.44
N ALA A 218 -7.40 1.01 2.78
CA ALA A 218 -8.41 0.05 3.20
C ALA A 218 -8.20 -1.37 2.60
N GLY A 219 -7.10 -1.56 1.85
CA GLY A 219 -6.73 -2.86 1.30
C GLY A 219 -7.18 -3.13 -0.12
N ALA A 220 -7.66 -2.13 -0.87
CA ALA A 220 -7.95 -2.27 -2.30
C ALA A 220 -6.75 -2.80 -3.08
N TYR A 221 -7.01 -3.65 -4.06
CA TYR A 221 -6.02 -4.02 -5.07
C TYR A 221 -5.71 -2.84 -5.99
N ILE A 222 -4.58 -2.88 -6.68
CA ILE A 222 -4.11 -1.81 -7.57
C ILE A 222 -5.12 -1.49 -8.67
N THR A 223 -5.66 -2.52 -9.31
CA THR A 223 -6.68 -2.39 -10.37
C THR A 223 -8.01 -1.86 -9.82
N GLN A 224 -8.36 -2.21 -8.60
CA GLN A 224 -9.56 -1.76 -7.91
C GLN A 224 -9.44 -0.28 -7.50
N GLU A 225 -8.30 0.13 -6.91
CA GLU A 225 -8.02 1.54 -6.62
C GLU A 225 -8.13 2.38 -7.89
N LEU A 226 -7.49 1.93 -9.00
CA LEU A 226 -7.48 2.69 -10.26
C LEU A 226 -8.88 2.78 -10.87
N GLY A 227 -9.62 1.68 -10.97
CA GLY A 227 -10.96 1.67 -11.56
C GLY A 227 -11.91 2.63 -10.84
N TYR A 228 -11.94 2.58 -9.51
CA TYR A 228 -12.77 3.50 -8.72
C TYR A 228 -12.23 4.94 -8.72
N ALA A 229 -10.92 5.16 -8.78
CA ALA A 229 -10.36 6.51 -8.93
C ALA A 229 -10.81 7.17 -10.24
N LEU A 230 -10.84 6.41 -11.34
CA LEU A 230 -11.33 6.90 -12.64
C LEU A 230 -12.83 7.23 -12.59
N SER A 231 -13.65 6.38 -12.01
CA SER A 231 -15.09 6.65 -11.83
C SER A 231 -15.33 7.87 -10.93
N TRP A 232 -14.53 8.02 -9.87
CA TRP A 232 -14.59 9.21 -9.02
C TRP A 232 -14.21 10.49 -9.77
N GLY A 233 -13.17 10.42 -10.60
CA GLY A 233 -12.82 11.54 -11.51
C GLY A 233 -13.91 11.85 -12.52
N ALA A 234 -14.55 10.82 -13.12
CA ALA A 234 -15.67 10.97 -14.06
C ALA A 234 -16.90 11.58 -13.38
N GLU A 235 -17.19 11.22 -12.13
CA GLU A 235 -18.24 11.85 -11.32
C GLU A 235 -18.02 13.37 -11.21
N TRP A 236 -16.79 13.80 -10.90
CA TRP A 236 -16.45 15.23 -10.91
C TRP A 236 -16.63 15.87 -12.30
N MET A 237 -16.18 15.19 -13.36
CA MET A 237 -16.37 15.70 -14.74
C MET A 237 -17.84 15.90 -15.05
N THR A 238 -18.69 14.92 -14.71
CA THR A 238 -20.14 14.97 -14.95
C THR A 238 -20.79 16.12 -14.16
N LEU A 239 -20.57 16.18 -12.84
CA LEU A 239 -21.14 17.22 -11.98
C LEU A 239 -20.78 18.64 -12.47
N LEU A 240 -19.54 18.84 -12.89
CA LEU A 240 -19.04 20.15 -13.30
C LEU A 240 -19.51 20.53 -14.72
N THR A 241 -19.49 19.60 -15.66
CA THR A 241 -19.97 19.88 -17.04
C THR A 241 -21.46 20.08 -17.09
N GLU A 242 -22.25 19.32 -16.34
CA GLU A 242 -23.67 19.59 -16.14
C GLU A 242 -23.95 20.92 -15.40
N GLY A 243 -22.98 21.40 -14.62
CA GLY A 243 -22.97 22.71 -13.97
C GLY A 243 -22.62 23.86 -14.92
N GLY A 244 -22.33 23.56 -16.20
CA GLY A 244 -22.05 24.53 -17.25
C GLY A 244 -20.57 24.82 -17.50
N LEU A 245 -19.66 24.09 -16.88
CA LEU A 245 -18.23 24.21 -17.19
C LEU A 245 -17.88 23.48 -18.48
N THR A 246 -16.93 23.99 -19.23
CA THR A 246 -16.31 23.23 -20.32
C THR A 246 -15.51 22.04 -19.75
N ALA A 247 -15.33 21.00 -20.56
CA ALA A 247 -14.55 19.84 -20.15
C ALA A 247 -13.09 20.22 -19.76
N CYS A 248 -12.48 21.19 -20.44
CA CYS A 248 -11.16 21.72 -20.10
C CYS A 248 -11.15 22.45 -18.75
N GLU A 249 -12.14 23.27 -18.46
CA GLU A 249 -12.25 23.94 -17.15
C GLU A 249 -12.42 22.92 -16.03
N ALA A 250 -13.32 21.95 -16.18
CA ALA A 250 -13.56 20.89 -15.20
C ALA A 250 -12.28 20.08 -14.93
N ALA A 251 -11.64 19.53 -15.97
CA ALA A 251 -10.43 18.71 -15.84
C ALA A 251 -9.27 19.48 -15.21
N SER A 252 -9.11 20.78 -15.49
CA SER A 252 -8.04 21.61 -14.92
C SER A 252 -8.13 21.77 -13.40
N ARG A 253 -9.29 21.50 -12.79
CA ARG A 253 -9.55 21.67 -11.35
C ARG A 253 -9.52 20.37 -10.57
N ILE A 254 -9.36 19.23 -11.24
CA ILE A 254 -9.30 17.90 -10.61
C ILE A 254 -7.85 17.51 -10.33
N LYS A 255 -7.63 16.89 -9.16
CA LYS A 255 -6.35 16.32 -8.72
C LYS A 255 -6.58 14.94 -8.15
N PHE A 256 -5.70 14.00 -8.49
CA PHE A 256 -5.72 12.63 -7.99
C PHE A 256 -4.67 12.47 -6.89
N ASN A 257 -5.12 12.09 -5.69
CA ASN A 257 -4.27 11.69 -4.58
C ASN A 257 -4.32 10.16 -4.49
N MET A 258 -3.28 9.47 -4.96
CA MET A 258 -3.25 8.01 -5.13
C MET A 258 -2.28 7.35 -4.14
N GLY A 259 -2.61 6.15 -3.68
CA GLY A 259 -1.72 5.35 -2.83
C GLY A 259 -0.55 4.76 -3.62
N ILE A 260 0.52 4.40 -2.92
CA ILE A 260 1.62 3.60 -3.46
C ILE A 260 1.83 2.42 -2.52
N SER A 261 1.57 1.21 -2.97
CA SER A 261 1.78 -0.02 -2.21
C SER A 261 3.14 -0.66 -2.51
N SER A 262 3.41 -1.81 -1.90
CA SER A 262 4.71 -2.47 -1.97
C SER A 262 5.01 -3.19 -3.30
N ASN A 263 4.03 -3.35 -4.20
CA ASN A 263 4.26 -4.07 -5.46
C ASN A 263 4.88 -3.15 -6.52
N TYR A 264 6.19 -3.00 -6.48
CA TYR A 264 6.99 -2.02 -7.19
C TYR A 264 6.63 -1.81 -8.67
N PHE A 265 6.66 -2.87 -9.47
CA PHE A 265 6.43 -2.76 -10.92
C PHE A 265 4.94 -2.61 -11.26
N MET A 266 4.07 -3.17 -10.47
CA MET A 266 2.63 -2.99 -10.64
C MET A 266 2.20 -1.55 -10.30
N GLU A 267 2.76 -0.97 -9.24
CA GLU A 267 2.52 0.44 -8.89
C GLU A 267 3.03 1.39 -9.98
N LEU A 268 4.23 1.15 -10.50
CA LEU A 268 4.76 1.92 -11.61
C LEU A 268 3.83 1.84 -12.85
N ALA A 269 3.36 0.64 -13.17
CA ALA A 269 2.44 0.41 -14.28
C ALA A 269 1.05 1.02 -14.02
N LYS A 270 0.58 1.07 -12.76
CA LYS A 270 -0.68 1.73 -12.36
C LYS A 270 -0.69 3.20 -12.77
N PHE A 271 0.34 3.97 -12.45
CA PHE A 271 0.38 5.39 -12.80
C PHE A 271 0.47 5.62 -14.32
N ARG A 272 1.14 4.74 -15.04
CA ARG A 272 1.15 4.76 -16.50
C ARG A 272 -0.24 4.52 -17.09
N ALA A 273 -0.93 3.49 -16.60
CA ALA A 273 -2.31 3.16 -16.99
C ALA A 273 -3.29 4.27 -16.58
N ALA A 274 -3.13 4.84 -15.39
CA ALA A 274 -3.97 5.93 -14.88
C ALA A 274 -3.99 7.14 -15.81
N ARG A 275 -2.81 7.62 -16.21
CA ARG A 275 -2.71 8.77 -17.15
C ARG A 275 -3.35 8.48 -18.49
N MET A 276 -3.10 7.28 -19.03
CA MET A 276 -3.66 6.88 -20.32
C MET A 276 -5.19 6.81 -20.28
N LEU A 277 -5.76 6.16 -19.30
CA LEU A 277 -7.21 5.99 -19.19
C LEU A 277 -7.90 7.31 -18.86
N TRP A 278 -7.34 8.11 -17.98
CA TRP A 278 -7.88 9.44 -17.66
C TRP A 278 -7.89 10.35 -18.88
N ALA A 279 -6.83 10.33 -19.69
CA ALA A 279 -6.77 11.13 -20.90
C ALA A 279 -7.90 10.78 -21.88
N GLU A 280 -8.20 9.50 -22.06
CA GLU A 280 -9.30 9.04 -22.91
C GLU A 280 -10.67 9.44 -22.33
N ILE A 281 -10.85 9.35 -21.00
CA ILE A 281 -12.10 9.79 -20.34
C ILE A 281 -12.32 11.27 -20.56
N VAL A 282 -11.34 12.13 -20.27
CA VAL A 282 -11.50 13.59 -20.42
C VAL A 282 -11.73 13.97 -21.89
N LYS A 283 -11.07 13.30 -22.82
CA LYS A 283 -11.29 13.50 -24.25
C LYS A 283 -12.72 13.13 -24.67
N ALA A 284 -13.31 12.09 -24.07
CA ALA A 284 -14.69 11.68 -24.33
C ALA A 284 -15.72 12.74 -23.87
N TYR A 285 -15.37 13.57 -22.87
CA TYR A 285 -16.17 14.77 -22.52
C TYR A 285 -16.01 15.94 -23.51
N GLY A 286 -15.17 15.79 -24.54
CA GLY A 286 -14.98 16.80 -25.59
C GLY A 286 -13.85 17.78 -25.31
N ALA A 287 -12.93 17.47 -24.40
CA ALA A 287 -11.77 18.31 -24.13
C ALA A 287 -10.70 18.19 -25.22
N GLU A 288 -9.91 19.26 -25.38
CA GLU A 288 -8.69 19.23 -26.19
C GLU A 288 -7.63 18.37 -25.52
N GLU A 289 -6.72 17.75 -26.31
CA GLU A 289 -5.71 16.83 -25.78
C GLU A 289 -4.86 17.44 -24.66
N GLU A 290 -4.47 18.70 -24.77
CA GLU A 290 -3.68 19.39 -23.74
C GLU A 290 -4.38 19.49 -22.38
N CYS A 291 -5.72 19.50 -22.38
CA CYS A 291 -6.54 19.52 -21.17
C CYS A 291 -6.67 18.12 -20.52
N CYS A 292 -6.31 17.05 -21.23
CA CYS A 292 -6.49 15.67 -20.78
C CYS A 292 -5.37 15.17 -19.84
N LYS A 293 -4.46 16.03 -19.45
CA LYS A 293 -3.34 15.70 -18.56
C LYS A 293 -3.82 15.45 -17.13
N MET A 294 -3.55 14.25 -16.63
CA MET A 294 -3.80 13.88 -15.24
C MET A 294 -2.77 14.54 -14.32
N VAL A 295 -3.21 15.11 -13.21
CA VAL A 295 -2.34 15.58 -12.15
C VAL A 295 -2.39 14.61 -10.98
N VAL A 296 -1.24 14.05 -10.62
CA VAL A 296 -1.13 12.97 -9.65
C VAL A 296 -0.22 13.35 -8.49
N HIS A 297 -0.78 13.35 -7.29
CA HIS A 297 -0.05 13.32 -6.04
C HIS A 297 -0.03 11.89 -5.52
N ALA A 298 1.14 11.35 -5.21
CA ALA A 298 1.31 9.99 -4.72
C ALA A 298 1.69 9.97 -3.23
N VAL A 299 1.06 9.08 -2.45
CA VAL A 299 1.30 8.93 -1.01
C VAL A 299 1.65 7.48 -0.71
N THR A 300 2.73 7.24 0.03
CA THR A 300 3.11 5.87 0.44
C THR A 300 2.01 5.24 1.30
N SER A 301 1.77 3.93 1.08
CA SER A 301 0.64 3.22 1.69
C SER A 301 0.82 3.04 3.20
N GLN A 302 -0.26 3.21 3.95
CA GLN A 302 -0.31 2.84 5.37
C GLN A 302 -0.68 1.37 5.57
N PHE A 303 -1.35 0.73 4.60
CA PHE A 303 -1.86 -0.62 4.72
C PHE A 303 -0.78 -1.67 5.04
N ASN A 304 0.41 -1.52 4.46
CA ASN A 304 1.55 -2.44 4.61
C ASN A 304 2.57 -2.02 5.68
N GLN A 305 2.33 -0.92 6.40
CA GLN A 305 3.19 -0.51 7.52
C GLN A 305 2.93 -1.33 8.78
N THR A 306 3.96 -1.50 9.60
CA THR A 306 3.97 -2.35 10.80
C THR A 306 4.42 -1.58 12.03
N ILE A 307 3.97 -2.01 13.23
CA ILE A 307 4.46 -1.48 14.51
C ILE A 307 5.65 -2.29 15.05
N TYR A 308 5.73 -3.58 14.73
CA TYR A 308 6.90 -4.41 15.00
C TYR A 308 7.91 -4.29 13.88
N ASP A 309 9.18 -4.28 14.24
CA ASP A 309 10.29 -4.05 13.32
C ASP A 309 10.07 -2.79 12.46
N ALA A 310 9.63 -1.72 13.14
CA ALA A 310 9.13 -0.50 12.51
C ALA A 310 10.16 0.18 11.58
N HIS A 311 11.45 -0.02 11.82
CA HIS A 311 12.49 0.51 10.92
C HIS A 311 12.48 -0.14 9.53
N VAL A 312 11.87 -1.33 9.36
CA VAL A 312 11.64 -1.92 8.03
C VAL A 312 10.64 -1.08 7.21
N ASN A 313 9.78 -0.28 7.86
CA ASN A 313 8.93 0.68 7.16
C ASN A 313 9.74 1.71 6.35
N LEU A 314 10.98 2.04 6.77
CA LEU A 314 11.89 2.90 5.98
C LEU A 314 12.22 2.27 4.63
N LEU A 315 12.46 0.95 4.62
CA LEU A 315 12.78 0.21 3.40
C LEU A 315 11.54 0.08 2.49
N ARG A 316 10.36 -0.12 3.10
CA ARG A 316 9.08 -0.17 2.37
C ARG A 316 8.81 1.17 1.69
N SER A 317 8.77 2.25 2.47
CA SER A 317 8.49 3.59 1.94
C SER A 317 9.54 4.06 0.93
N GLN A 318 10.82 3.64 1.05
CA GLN A 318 11.85 3.94 0.05
C GLN A 318 11.52 3.31 -1.31
N THR A 319 11.14 2.02 -1.35
CA THR A 319 10.81 1.35 -2.60
C THR A 319 9.49 1.84 -3.20
N GLU A 320 8.52 2.17 -2.38
CA GLU A 320 7.25 2.80 -2.79
C GLU A 320 7.50 4.17 -3.42
N THR A 321 8.24 5.04 -2.72
CA THR A 321 8.64 6.36 -3.22
C THR A 321 9.41 6.26 -4.54
N MET A 322 10.33 5.30 -4.65
CA MET A 322 11.10 5.06 -5.87
C MET A 322 10.20 4.65 -7.04
N SER A 323 9.20 3.78 -6.81
CA SER A 323 8.27 3.37 -7.89
C SER A 323 7.44 4.54 -8.40
N ALA A 324 6.98 5.43 -7.52
CA ALA A 324 6.25 6.65 -7.88
C ALA A 324 7.13 7.66 -8.65
N ALA A 325 8.38 7.87 -8.20
CA ALA A 325 9.34 8.74 -8.87
C ALA A 325 9.63 8.27 -10.30
N LEU A 326 9.87 6.97 -10.50
CA LEU A 326 10.10 6.38 -11.82
C LEU A 326 8.82 6.36 -12.69
N ALA A 327 7.66 6.32 -12.07
CA ALA A 327 6.38 6.41 -12.77
C ALA A 327 6.05 7.84 -13.25
N GLY A 328 6.80 8.86 -12.82
CA GLY A 328 6.65 10.23 -13.27
C GLY A 328 5.41 10.95 -12.72
N VAL A 329 5.10 10.75 -11.44
CA VAL A 329 4.03 11.50 -10.75
C VAL A 329 4.42 12.97 -10.51
N ASP A 330 3.45 13.84 -10.22
CA ASP A 330 3.70 15.28 -10.08
C ASP A 330 4.28 15.66 -8.72
N SER A 331 3.83 14.99 -7.66
CA SER A 331 4.36 15.16 -6.31
C SER A 331 4.27 13.87 -5.50
N ILE A 332 5.14 13.73 -4.51
CA ILE A 332 5.20 12.54 -3.67
C ILE A 332 5.20 12.97 -2.19
N GLU A 333 4.43 12.25 -1.40
CA GLU A 333 4.50 12.29 0.07
C GLU A 333 4.97 10.93 0.58
N THR A 334 6.11 10.92 1.23
CA THR A 334 6.65 9.74 1.91
C THR A 334 6.28 9.82 3.38
N LEU A 335 5.52 8.86 3.87
CA LEU A 335 5.07 8.85 5.26
C LEU A 335 6.19 8.41 6.20
N PRO A 336 6.31 9.03 7.40
CA PRO A 336 7.26 8.62 8.43
C PRO A 336 7.03 7.17 8.89
N PHE A 337 8.14 6.47 9.19
CA PHE A 337 8.14 5.04 9.52
C PHE A 337 7.41 4.69 10.83
N ASP A 338 7.26 5.65 11.72
CA ASP A 338 6.70 5.52 13.05
C ASP A 338 5.24 6.00 13.17
N LEU A 339 4.68 6.49 12.08
CA LEU A 339 3.33 7.04 12.01
C LEU A 339 2.24 6.12 12.61
N GLN A 340 2.46 4.80 12.58
CA GLN A 340 1.44 3.84 13.01
C GLN A 340 1.36 3.66 14.53
N TYR A 341 2.36 4.07 15.30
CA TYR A 341 2.39 3.85 16.74
C TYR A 341 2.68 5.10 17.59
N LYS A 342 3.17 6.17 16.96
CA LYS A 342 3.36 7.46 17.65
C LYS A 342 3.09 8.64 16.72
N GLN A 343 3.04 9.86 17.28
CA GLN A 343 3.10 11.07 16.49
C GLN A 343 4.52 11.20 15.93
N PRO A 344 4.69 11.36 14.60
CA PRO A 344 6.01 11.58 14.00
C PRO A 344 6.74 12.78 14.63
N ASP A 345 8.05 12.63 14.77
CA ASP A 345 8.95 13.67 15.27
C ASP A 345 9.88 14.20 14.16
N GLU A 346 10.67 15.22 14.47
CA GLU A 346 11.62 15.81 13.52
C GLU A 346 12.57 14.77 12.91
N PHE A 347 12.94 13.73 13.66
CA PHE A 347 13.84 12.68 13.17
C PHE A 347 13.14 11.82 12.09
N SER A 348 11.96 11.30 12.39
CA SER A 348 11.23 10.43 11.45
C SER A 348 10.75 11.18 10.21
N GLU A 349 10.30 12.42 10.35
CA GLU A 349 9.92 13.29 9.23
C GLU A 349 11.14 13.65 8.37
N ARG A 350 12.31 13.94 8.97
CA ARG A 350 13.54 14.18 8.24
C ARG A 350 13.96 12.96 7.42
N ILE A 351 13.88 11.77 7.98
CA ILE A 351 14.23 10.54 7.25
C ILE A 351 13.27 10.33 6.08
N ALA A 352 11.96 10.50 6.27
CA ALA A 352 10.97 10.38 5.20
C ALA A 352 11.24 11.37 4.04
N ARG A 353 11.53 12.62 4.35
CA ARG A 353 11.93 13.63 3.35
C ARG A 353 13.25 13.25 2.66
N ASN A 354 14.25 12.83 3.43
CA ASN A 354 15.56 12.46 2.88
C ASN A 354 15.51 11.27 1.92
N GLN A 355 14.54 10.36 2.06
CA GLN A 355 14.32 9.30 1.08
C GLN A 355 14.09 9.87 -0.33
N GLN A 356 13.27 10.90 -0.47
CA GLN A 356 13.01 11.55 -1.75
C GLN A 356 14.21 12.35 -2.25
N LEU A 357 14.89 13.08 -1.34
CA LEU A 357 16.11 13.84 -1.68
C LEU A 357 17.21 12.91 -2.18
N LEU A 358 17.41 11.75 -1.54
CA LEU A 358 18.37 10.74 -1.99
C LEU A 358 18.05 10.26 -3.41
N LEU A 359 16.79 9.97 -3.71
CA LEU A 359 16.37 9.54 -5.05
C LEU A 359 16.59 10.63 -6.10
N ARG A 360 16.41 11.89 -5.75
CA ARG A 360 16.56 13.03 -6.65
C ARG A 360 18.03 13.44 -6.83
N GLU A 361 18.77 13.64 -5.73
CA GLU A 361 20.09 14.27 -5.72
C GLU A 361 21.26 13.27 -5.87
N GLU A 362 21.13 12.05 -5.29
CA GLU A 362 22.19 11.03 -5.34
C GLU A 362 21.92 9.96 -6.40
N SER A 363 20.66 9.48 -6.48
CA SER A 363 20.28 8.45 -7.44
C SER A 363 19.90 9.01 -8.83
N HIS A 364 19.71 10.34 -8.92
CA HIS A 364 19.42 11.07 -10.16
C HIS A 364 18.21 10.55 -10.95
N LEU A 365 17.16 10.03 -10.27
CA LEU A 365 15.99 9.46 -10.93
C LEU A 365 15.16 10.52 -11.68
N ASN A 366 15.34 11.79 -11.36
CA ASN A 366 14.71 12.92 -12.06
C ASN A 366 15.31 13.21 -13.44
N LYS A 367 16.46 12.61 -13.79
CA LYS A 367 17.16 12.89 -15.06
C LYS A 367 16.63 12.08 -16.25
N VAL A 368 15.72 11.14 -16.01
CA VAL A 368 15.17 10.26 -17.04
C VAL A 368 13.66 10.23 -16.95
N VAL A 369 12.98 10.48 -18.07
CA VAL A 369 11.52 10.40 -18.17
C VAL A 369 11.13 9.00 -18.59
N ASP A 370 10.22 8.37 -17.83
CA ASP A 370 9.68 7.04 -18.10
C ASP A 370 10.76 6.00 -18.46
N PRO A 371 11.71 5.72 -17.56
CA PRO A 371 12.80 4.77 -17.83
C PRO A 371 12.30 3.33 -18.04
N ALA A 372 11.07 3.04 -17.66
CA ALA A 372 10.40 1.75 -17.86
C ALA A 372 9.81 1.59 -19.26
N GLY A 373 9.71 2.68 -20.04
CA GLY A 373 9.16 2.68 -21.39
C GLY A 373 9.93 1.77 -22.33
N GLY A 374 9.20 0.89 -23.04
CA GLY A 374 9.77 -0.13 -23.94
C GLY A 374 10.17 -1.44 -23.26
N SER A 375 10.08 -1.54 -21.92
CA SER A 375 10.21 -2.83 -21.22
C SER A 375 9.02 -3.72 -21.55
N TYR A 376 9.27 -4.90 -22.13
CA TYR A 376 8.19 -5.83 -22.49
C TYR A 376 7.28 -6.15 -21.29
N TYR A 377 7.89 -6.34 -20.13
CA TYR A 377 7.19 -6.61 -18.87
C TYR A 377 6.31 -5.43 -18.43
N ILE A 378 6.87 -4.21 -18.35
CA ILE A 378 6.13 -3.04 -17.85
C ILE A 378 5.02 -2.61 -18.82
N GLU A 379 5.28 -2.65 -20.13
CA GLU A 379 4.26 -2.30 -21.12
C GLU A 379 3.07 -3.26 -21.06
N THR A 380 3.35 -4.57 -20.93
CA THR A 380 2.29 -5.59 -20.77
C THR A 380 1.55 -5.44 -19.44
N LEU A 381 2.26 -5.15 -18.33
CA LEU A 381 1.61 -4.86 -17.05
C LEU A 381 0.70 -3.62 -17.16
N THR A 382 1.20 -2.55 -17.79
CA THR A 382 0.42 -1.31 -18.01
C THR A 382 -0.89 -1.60 -18.74
N ALA A 383 -0.81 -2.37 -19.83
CA ALA A 383 -2.00 -2.75 -20.61
C ALA A 383 -2.95 -3.68 -19.82
N SER A 384 -2.41 -4.62 -19.03
CA SER A 384 -3.22 -5.55 -18.23
C SER A 384 -3.95 -4.83 -17.10
N ILE A 385 -3.26 -3.92 -16.39
CA ILE A 385 -3.87 -3.08 -15.34
C ILE A 385 -4.92 -2.16 -15.95
N ALA A 386 -4.58 -1.50 -17.08
CA ALA A 386 -5.51 -0.63 -17.78
C ALA A 386 -6.81 -1.35 -18.17
N LYS A 387 -6.68 -2.59 -18.68
CA LYS A 387 -7.84 -3.38 -19.09
C LYS A 387 -8.76 -3.70 -17.90
N VAL A 388 -8.23 -4.23 -16.81
CA VAL A 388 -9.04 -4.62 -15.64
C VAL A 388 -9.64 -3.39 -14.95
N ALA A 389 -8.87 -2.30 -14.81
CA ALA A 389 -9.37 -1.06 -14.25
C ALA A 389 -10.45 -0.43 -15.13
N TRP A 390 -10.32 -0.50 -16.44
CA TRP A 390 -11.34 -0.03 -17.39
C TRP A 390 -12.62 -0.84 -17.33
N GLU A 391 -12.52 -2.16 -17.22
CA GLU A 391 -13.69 -3.04 -17.04
C GLU A 391 -14.45 -2.68 -15.74
N LEU A 392 -13.72 -2.41 -14.65
CA LEU A 392 -14.33 -1.97 -13.40
C LEU A 392 -14.95 -0.56 -13.53
N PHE A 393 -14.27 0.37 -14.20
CA PHE A 393 -14.80 1.70 -14.50
C PHE A 393 -16.12 1.61 -15.26
N CYS A 394 -16.14 0.90 -16.38
CA CYS A 394 -17.37 0.75 -17.19
C CYS A 394 -18.52 0.13 -16.38
N LYS A 395 -18.24 -0.91 -15.60
CA LYS A 395 -19.23 -1.54 -14.72
C LYS A 395 -19.79 -0.54 -13.71
N THR A 396 -18.92 0.30 -13.11
CA THR A 396 -19.33 1.31 -12.13
C THR A 396 -20.25 2.35 -12.79
N GLU A 397 -19.91 2.82 -13.99
CA GLU A 397 -20.72 3.78 -14.73
C GLU A 397 -22.07 3.19 -15.17
N GLU A 398 -22.10 1.95 -15.66
CA GLU A 398 -23.32 1.22 -16.04
C GLU A 398 -24.29 1.03 -14.85
N GLU A 399 -23.77 0.89 -13.64
CA GLU A 399 -24.56 0.72 -12.41
C GLU A 399 -25.03 2.05 -11.79
N GLY A 400 -24.68 3.19 -12.39
CA GLY A 400 -25.16 4.53 -12.02
C GLY A 400 -24.09 5.52 -11.56
N GLY A 401 -22.81 5.18 -11.72
CA GLY A 401 -21.68 6.04 -11.41
C GLY A 401 -21.17 5.93 -9.97
N PHE A 402 -20.07 6.63 -9.69
CA PHE A 402 -19.35 6.52 -8.43
C PHE A 402 -20.21 6.89 -7.22
N LEU A 403 -20.89 8.06 -7.26
CA LEU A 403 -21.68 8.55 -6.12
C LEU A 403 -22.84 7.59 -5.78
N ALA A 404 -23.56 7.11 -6.79
CA ALA A 404 -24.69 6.22 -6.57
C ALA A 404 -24.29 4.89 -5.93
N LEU A 405 -23.12 4.34 -6.29
CA LEU A 405 -22.61 3.11 -5.68
C LEU A 405 -22.05 3.37 -4.27
N LEU A 406 -21.44 4.53 -4.06
CA LEU A 406 -20.93 4.95 -2.77
C LEU A 406 -22.07 5.13 -1.74
N GLU A 407 -23.18 5.74 -2.14
CA GLU A 407 -24.38 5.91 -1.31
C GLU A 407 -25.08 4.59 -0.96
N LYS A 408 -24.91 3.56 -1.81
CA LYS A 408 -25.37 2.20 -1.54
C LYS A 408 -24.39 1.39 -0.66
N GLY A 409 -23.22 1.94 -0.33
CA GLY A 409 -22.17 1.23 0.39
C GLY A 409 -21.45 0.15 -0.43
N LYS A 410 -21.71 0.05 -1.73
CA LYS A 410 -21.19 -1.03 -2.58
C LYS A 410 -19.68 -0.94 -2.77
N ILE A 411 -19.15 0.25 -3.02
CA ILE A 411 -17.70 0.47 -3.18
C ILE A 411 -16.96 0.10 -1.90
N GLN A 412 -17.48 0.56 -0.75
CA GLN A 412 -16.92 0.25 0.55
C GLN A 412 -16.90 -1.25 0.81
N HIS A 413 -18.02 -1.92 0.51
CA HIS A 413 -18.15 -3.36 0.68
C HIS A 413 -17.13 -4.14 -0.17
N GLU A 414 -17.03 -3.86 -1.48
CA GLU A 414 -16.10 -4.54 -2.39
C GLU A 414 -14.63 -4.30 -2.00
N VAL A 415 -14.29 -3.11 -1.51
CA VAL A 415 -12.93 -2.80 -1.00
C VAL A 415 -12.67 -3.53 0.32
N ASN A 416 -13.61 -3.52 1.25
CA ASN A 416 -13.49 -4.23 2.52
C ASN A 416 -13.33 -5.74 2.31
N GLU A 417 -14.06 -6.34 1.34
CA GLU A 417 -13.85 -7.75 0.97
C GLU A 417 -12.43 -8.02 0.47
N SER A 418 -11.84 -7.09 -0.30
CA SER A 418 -10.45 -7.19 -0.74
C SER A 418 -9.50 -7.14 0.44
N GLY A 419 -9.72 -6.23 1.41
CA GLY A 419 -8.99 -6.16 2.66
C GLY A 419 -9.05 -7.47 3.46
N VAL A 420 -10.25 -8.05 3.61
CA VAL A 420 -10.43 -9.35 4.29
C VAL A 420 -9.66 -10.47 3.57
N LYS A 421 -9.69 -10.53 2.23
CA LYS A 421 -8.92 -11.53 1.46
C LYS A 421 -7.42 -11.37 1.70
N ARG A 422 -6.91 -10.13 1.74
CA ARG A 422 -5.50 -9.84 2.03
C ARG A 422 -5.13 -10.25 3.45
N HIS A 423 -5.97 -10.00 4.45
CA HIS A 423 -5.75 -10.49 5.83
C HIS A 423 -5.65 -12.03 5.88
N VAL A 424 -6.49 -12.75 5.14
CA VAL A 424 -6.37 -14.21 5.03
C VAL A 424 -5.05 -14.64 4.37
N ASP A 425 -4.59 -13.91 3.35
CA ASP A 425 -3.32 -14.20 2.69
C ASP A 425 -2.12 -13.89 3.62
N VAL A 426 -2.19 -12.83 4.42
CA VAL A 426 -1.22 -12.53 5.48
C VAL A 426 -1.24 -13.61 6.57
N ALA A 427 -2.42 -14.02 7.05
CA ALA A 427 -2.58 -15.06 8.06
C ALA A 427 -1.98 -16.42 7.62
N ARG A 428 -2.00 -16.70 6.32
CA ARG A 428 -1.44 -17.92 5.70
C ARG A 428 -0.03 -17.75 5.13
N ARG A 429 0.60 -16.60 5.33
CA ARG A 429 1.92 -16.26 4.76
C ARG A 429 1.99 -16.35 3.22
N LYS A 430 0.90 -16.15 2.52
CA LYS A 430 0.92 -15.90 1.08
C LYS A 430 1.30 -14.45 0.77
N GLU A 431 0.81 -13.50 1.56
CA GLU A 431 1.29 -12.13 1.61
C GLU A 431 2.24 -12.01 2.82
N ILE A 432 3.52 -11.68 2.55
CA ILE A 432 4.58 -11.66 3.57
C ILE A 432 4.82 -10.22 4.03
N LEU A 433 4.82 -10.05 5.35
CA LEU A 433 5.21 -8.82 6.03
C LEU A 433 6.43 -9.11 6.91
N LEU A 434 7.60 -8.66 6.48
CA LEU A 434 8.85 -8.84 7.21
C LEU A 434 8.75 -8.23 8.62
N GLY A 435 9.28 -8.95 9.60
CA GLY A 435 9.22 -8.55 11.00
C GLY A 435 7.88 -8.84 11.70
N THR A 436 6.83 -9.18 10.95
CA THR A 436 5.47 -9.43 11.47
C THR A 436 5.09 -10.91 11.34
N ASN A 437 4.75 -11.39 10.14
CA ASN A 437 4.36 -12.77 9.92
C ASN A 437 5.51 -13.65 9.40
N GLN A 438 6.66 -13.05 9.09
CA GLN A 438 7.87 -13.74 8.65
C GLN A 438 9.11 -12.99 9.17
N TYR A 439 10.12 -13.73 9.61
CA TYR A 439 11.38 -13.22 10.19
C TYR A 439 11.17 -12.20 11.32
N PRO A 440 10.34 -12.50 12.35
CA PRO A 440 10.10 -11.57 13.44
C PRO A 440 11.39 -11.37 14.27
N ASN A 441 11.58 -10.17 14.79
CA ASN A 441 12.59 -9.94 15.84
C ASN A 441 12.07 -10.51 17.16
N PHE A 442 12.66 -11.62 17.61
CA PHE A 442 12.20 -12.38 18.78
C PHE A 442 12.25 -11.60 20.09
N ASN A 443 13.13 -10.61 20.19
CA ASN A 443 13.38 -9.86 21.43
C ASN A 443 12.70 -8.48 21.46
N GLU A 444 12.04 -8.09 20.39
CA GLU A 444 11.36 -6.81 20.33
C GLU A 444 10.05 -6.83 21.12
N LYS A 445 9.81 -5.73 21.82
CA LYS A 445 8.54 -5.39 22.45
C LYS A 445 8.02 -4.07 21.87
N ALA A 446 6.73 -3.97 21.67
CA ALA A 446 6.10 -2.77 21.12
C ALA A 446 5.21 -2.06 22.12
N LEU A 447 4.71 -2.74 23.15
CA LEU A 447 3.72 -2.18 24.08
C LEU A 447 4.16 -0.84 24.69
N ASP A 448 5.43 -0.72 25.07
CA ASP A 448 5.97 0.50 25.69
C ASP A 448 6.27 1.63 24.68
N LYS A 449 6.19 1.35 23.37
CA LYS A 449 6.47 2.32 22.29
C LYS A 449 5.20 2.95 21.70
N ILE A 450 4.03 2.37 21.99
CA ILE A 450 2.76 2.81 21.43
C ILE A 450 2.25 4.01 22.21
N GLU A 451 2.33 5.19 21.62
CA GLU A 451 1.79 6.45 22.14
C GLU A 451 0.39 6.75 21.59
N LYS A 452 0.06 6.13 20.44
CA LYS A 452 -1.19 6.33 19.70
C LYS A 452 -1.84 4.97 19.47
N ASP A 453 -3.15 4.88 19.71
CA ASP A 453 -3.89 3.67 19.35
C ASP A 453 -3.77 3.44 17.83
N PRO A 454 -3.14 2.31 17.40
CA PRO A 454 -2.98 2.02 15.97
C PRO A 454 -4.30 1.93 15.19
N ALA A 455 -5.41 1.68 15.90
CA ALA A 455 -6.76 1.66 15.33
C ALA A 455 -7.43 3.06 15.32
N SER A 456 -6.87 4.06 16.01
CA SER A 456 -7.46 5.38 16.04
C SER A 456 -7.17 6.15 14.76
N CYS A 457 -8.21 6.47 14.02
CA CYS A 457 -8.15 7.49 12.97
C CYS A 457 -7.82 8.85 13.61
N GLY A 458 -6.72 9.49 13.20
CA GLY A 458 -6.29 10.79 13.72
C GLY A 458 -7.22 11.99 13.40
N CYS A 459 -8.41 11.78 12.87
CA CYS A 459 -9.42 12.82 12.76
C CYS A 459 -10.31 12.78 14.03
N GLY A 460 -10.33 13.84 14.81
CA GLY A 460 -11.16 14.00 16.02
C GLY A 460 -12.68 14.01 15.78
N CYS A 461 -13.14 13.40 14.71
CA CYS A 461 -14.55 13.12 14.45
C CYS A 461 -14.88 11.76 15.07
N ALA A 462 -15.07 11.73 16.40
CA ALA A 462 -15.73 10.60 17.04
C ALA A 462 -17.10 10.42 16.37
N SER A 463 -17.28 9.35 15.62
CA SER A 463 -18.54 9.04 14.99
C SER A 463 -19.48 8.41 16.01
N GLU A 464 -20.47 9.15 16.45
CA GLU A 464 -21.74 8.49 16.72
C GLU A 464 -22.16 7.81 15.40
N VAL A 465 -22.34 6.50 15.42
CA VAL A 465 -22.91 5.77 14.28
C VAL A 465 -24.32 6.34 14.08
N ALA A 466 -24.49 7.17 13.07
CA ALA A 466 -25.78 7.77 12.78
C ALA A 466 -26.73 6.67 12.28
N ASP A 467 -27.96 6.71 12.75
CA ASP A 467 -29.04 5.85 12.25
C ASP A 467 -29.15 6.04 10.72
N GLY A 468 -29.04 4.96 9.94
CA GLY A 468 -29.06 5.00 8.47
C GLY A 468 -27.70 5.14 7.79
N ALA A 469 -26.58 5.02 8.51
CA ALA A 469 -25.25 4.98 7.89
C ALA A 469 -25.07 3.71 7.04
N VAL A 470 -24.47 3.87 5.86
CA VAL A 470 -24.02 2.74 5.03
C VAL A 470 -22.68 2.20 5.56
N GLU A 471 -22.24 1.05 5.03
CA GLU A 471 -20.92 0.49 5.35
C GLU A 471 -19.82 1.54 5.07
N ALA A 472 -18.88 1.69 6.00
CA ALA A 472 -17.69 2.51 5.84
C ALA A 472 -16.47 1.66 5.45
N LEU A 473 -15.42 2.28 4.92
CA LEU A 473 -14.14 1.61 4.69
C LEU A 473 -13.51 1.17 6.00
N ASN A 474 -12.99 -0.06 6.01
CA ASN A 474 -12.16 -0.56 7.11
C ASN A 474 -10.69 -0.24 6.80
N PHE A 475 -10.07 0.54 7.68
CA PHE A 475 -8.67 0.94 7.55
C PHE A 475 -7.70 0.05 8.35
N ASP A 476 -8.10 -1.18 8.65
CA ASP A 476 -7.22 -2.17 9.27
C ASP A 476 -6.01 -2.46 8.39
N ARG A 477 -4.82 -2.27 8.98
CA ARG A 477 -3.55 -2.57 8.27
C ARG A 477 -3.34 -4.07 8.14
N ALA A 478 -2.64 -4.47 7.09
CA ALA A 478 -2.33 -5.88 6.83
C ALA A 478 -1.68 -6.61 8.03
N ALA A 479 -0.92 -5.87 8.85
CA ALA A 479 -0.23 -6.38 10.03
C ALA A 479 -1.11 -6.49 11.28
N SER A 480 -2.25 -5.78 11.36
CA SER A 480 -3.02 -5.51 12.59
C SER A 480 -3.33 -6.76 13.42
N GLN A 481 -3.72 -7.85 12.76
CA GLN A 481 -4.11 -9.08 13.45
C GLN A 481 -2.91 -9.81 14.10
N PHE A 482 -1.74 -9.84 13.45
CA PHE A 482 -0.52 -10.37 14.05
C PHE A 482 0.03 -9.46 15.15
N GLU A 483 -0.10 -8.15 14.97
CA GLU A 483 0.27 -7.17 15.96
C GLU A 483 -0.58 -7.32 17.22
N GLN A 484 -1.90 -7.47 17.06
CA GLN A 484 -2.80 -7.73 18.17
C GLN A 484 -2.44 -9.02 18.91
N LEU A 485 -2.21 -10.12 18.18
CA LEU A 485 -1.77 -11.39 18.76
C LEU A 485 -0.51 -11.23 19.63
N ARG A 486 0.49 -10.52 19.12
CA ARG A 486 1.76 -10.31 19.80
C ARG A 486 1.63 -9.35 20.99
N LEU A 487 0.85 -8.28 20.84
CA LEU A 487 0.51 -7.37 21.93
C LEU A 487 -0.25 -8.07 23.07
N ASP A 488 -1.13 -9.01 22.76
CA ASP A 488 -1.84 -9.80 23.76
C ASP A 488 -0.86 -10.67 24.57
N THR A 489 0.14 -11.24 23.90
CA THR A 489 1.23 -11.95 24.57
C THR A 489 2.00 -11.00 25.50
N GLU A 490 2.38 -9.81 25.06
CA GLU A 490 3.09 -8.81 25.86
C GLU A 490 2.23 -8.33 27.05
N ARG A 491 0.94 -8.03 26.85
CA ARG A 491 0.00 -7.58 27.89
C ARG A 491 -0.24 -8.62 28.97
N SER A 492 -0.18 -9.91 28.62
CA SER A 492 -0.36 -10.99 29.58
C SER A 492 0.76 -11.06 30.64
N GLY A 493 1.90 -10.42 30.38
CA GLY A 493 3.10 -10.52 31.20
C GLY A 493 3.77 -11.91 31.15
N LYS A 494 3.18 -12.87 30.43
CA LYS A 494 3.73 -14.19 30.18
C LYS A 494 4.43 -14.20 28.83
N ARG A 495 5.57 -14.91 28.76
CA ARG A 495 6.27 -15.13 27.49
C ARG A 495 6.51 -16.63 27.35
N PRO A 496 5.59 -17.35 26.70
CA PRO A 496 5.70 -18.80 26.57
C PRO A 496 7.03 -19.23 25.96
N LYS A 497 7.67 -20.24 26.55
CA LYS A 497 8.95 -20.80 26.12
C LYS A 497 8.72 -21.96 25.17
N VAL A 498 9.24 -21.86 23.97
CA VAL A 498 9.12 -22.88 22.92
C VAL A 498 10.47 -23.54 22.72
N PHE A 499 10.55 -24.80 23.06
CA PHE A 499 11.77 -25.62 22.95
C PHE A 499 11.75 -26.42 21.64
N MET A 500 12.80 -26.29 20.84
CA MET A 500 12.98 -27.05 19.60
C MET A 500 13.60 -28.41 19.89
N LEU A 501 12.78 -29.45 19.99
CA LEU A 501 13.27 -30.83 20.13
C LEU A 501 13.81 -31.31 18.78
N THR A 502 15.07 -31.04 18.50
CA THR A 502 15.75 -31.39 17.25
C THR A 502 16.40 -32.76 17.34
N ILE A 503 15.94 -33.72 16.53
CA ILE A 503 16.41 -35.10 16.52
C ILE A 503 16.41 -35.69 15.12
N GLY A 504 17.17 -36.74 14.85
CA GLY A 504 17.18 -37.44 13.56
C GLY A 504 17.98 -36.73 12.48
N ASN A 505 17.49 -36.73 11.25
CA ASN A 505 18.14 -36.20 10.05
C ASN A 505 18.59 -34.75 10.23
N LEU A 506 19.91 -34.48 10.13
CA LEU A 506 20.49 -33.16 10.41
C LEU A 506 19.89 -32.03 9.55
N ALA A 507 19.76 -32.23 8.25
CA ALA A 507 19.25 -31.18 7.34
C ALA A 507 17.79 -30.86 7.62
N MET A 508 16.98 -31.89 7.83
CA MET A 508 15.54 -31.74 8.06
C MET A 508 15.25 -31.17 9.44
N ARG A 509 15.90 -31.64 10.50
CA ARG A 509 15.68 -31.09 11.85
C ARG A 509 16.04 -29.60 11.95
N LEU A 510 17.09 -29.14 11.27
CA LEU A 510 17.45 -27.73 11.23
C LEU A 510 16.43 -26.90 10.45
N ALA A 511 15.98 -27.37 9.28
CA ALA A 511 14.96 -26.71 8.50
C ALA A 511 13.62 -26.58 9.27
N ARG A 512 13.23 -27.65 9.99
CA ARG A 512 12.01 -27.67 10.82
C ARG A 512 12.15 -26.75 12.05
N ALA A 513 13.30 -26.71 12.70
CA ALA A 513 13.55 -25.82 13.83
C ALA A 513 13.49 -24.35 13.37
N GLN A 514 14.13 -24.01 12.25
CA GLN A 514 14.09 -22.64 11.70
C GLN A 514 12.65 -22.22 11.32
N PHE A 515 11.89 -23.11 10.67
CA PHE A 515 10.48 -22.87 10.37
C PHE A 515 9.67 -22.61 11.65
N SER A 516 9.86 -23.46 12.67
CA SER A 516 9.13 -23.38 13.95
C SER A 516 9.52 -22.12 14.73
N ALA A 517 10.79 -21.75 14.77
CA ALA A 517 11.26 -20.52 15.40
C ALA A 517 10.59 -19.28 14.78
N ASN A 518 10.54 -19.21 13.44
CA ASN A 518 9.80 -18.16 12.75
C ASN A 518 8.30 -18.20 13.05
N PHE A 519 7.72 -19.38 13.16
CA PHE A 519 6.28 -19.56 13.41
C PHE A 519 5.90 -18.99 14.78
N PHE A 520 6.53 -19.45 15.84
CA PHE A 520 6.23 -19.04 17.21
C PHE A 520 6.71 -17.62 17.53
N GLY A 521 7.79 -17.19 16.90
CA GLY A 521 8.30 -15.83 17.03
C GLY A 521 7.31 -14.75 16.61
N CYS A 522 6.38 -15.06 15.68
CA CYS A 522 5.31 -14.13 15.28
C CYS A 522 4.34 -13.80 16.42
N ALA A 523 4.20 -14.67 17.42
CA ALA A 523 3.43 -14.42 18.63
C ALA A 523 4.27 -13.80 19.77
N GLY A 524 5.58 -13.55 19.55
CA GLY A 524 6.48 -13.02 20.56
C GLY A 524 6.97 -14.03 21.59
N TYR A 525 6.82 -15.33 21.35
CA TYR A 525 7.26 -16.38 22.26
C TYR A 525 8.79 -16.44 22.36
N GLU A 526 9.30 -16.92 23.46
CA GLU A 526 10.73 -17.15 23.67
C GLU A 526 11.14 -18.45 22.97
N ILE A 527 12.12 -18.36 22.08
CA ILE A 527 12.60 -19.51 21.30
C ILE A 527 13.84 -20.08 22.00
N ILE A 528 13.80 -21.37 22.33
CA ILE A 528 14.91 -22.11 22.88
C ILE A 528 15.40 -23.10 21.83
N ASP A 529 16.46 -22.71 21.13
CA ASP A 529 17.11 -23.53 20.10
C ASP A 529 18.25 -24.38 20.69
N ASN A 530 18.69 -25.41 19.96
CA ASN A 530 19.77 -26.29 20.36
C ASN A 530 20.43 -26.98 19.16
N ILE A 531 21.55 -27.65 19.40
CA ILE A 531 22.32 -28.35 18.36
C ILE A 531 21.79 -29.74 18.01
N GLY A 532 20.86 -30.27 18.82
CA GLY A 532 20.21 -31.58 18.61
C GLY A 532 20.55 -32.59 19.69
N PHE A 533 19.72 -33.64 19.75
CA PHE A 533 19.81 -34.72 20.74
C PHE A 533 19.99 -36.07 20.05
N ASN A 534 20.62 -37.02 20.78
CA ASN A 534 20.75 -38.39 20.29
C ASN A 534 19.55 -39.26 20.64
N THR A 535 18.86 -38.95 21.74
CA THR A 535 17.66 -39.67 22.19
C THR A 535 16.53 -38.69 22.50
N VAL A 536 15.28 -39.15 22.37
CA VAL A 536 14.07 -38.38 22.72
C VAL A 536 14.12 -38.00 24.20
N LYS A 537 14.52 -38.93 25.06
CA LYS A 537 14.55 -38.69 26.51
C LYS A 537 15.49 -37.54 26.89
N GLU A 538 16.71 -37.50 26.34
CA GLU A 538 17.66 -36.38 26.58
C GLU A 538 17.05 -35.03 26.19
N GLY A 539 16.34 -34.99 25.05
CA GLY A 539 15.68 -33.77 24.56
C GLY A 539 14.50 -33.34 25.42
N ILE A 540 13.68 -34.28 25.89
CA ILE A 540 12.54 -33.97 26.78
C ILE A 540 13.05 -33.51 28.16
N ASP A 541 14.04 -34.19 28.72
CA ASP A 541 14.66 -33.80 30.02
C ASP A 541 15.21 -32.37 29.92
N ALA A 542 15.90 -32.03 28.83
CA ALA A 542 16.43 -30.68 28.59
C ALA A 542 15.29 -29.65 28.43
N ALA A 543 14.18 -29.99 27.74
CA ALA A 543 13.03 -29.10 27.60
C ALA A 543 12.40 -28.78 28.96
N ILE A 544 12.23 -29.76 29.81
CA ILE A 544 11.67 -29.62 31.16
C ILE A 544 12.63 -28.80 32.06
N GLU A 545 13.94 -29.06 32.01
CA GLU A 545 14.96 -28.29 32.74
C GLU A 545 14.90 -26.78 32.36
N LYS A 546 14.65 -26.47 31.09
CA LYS A 546 14.50 -25.08 30.61
C LYS A 546 13.13 -24.47 30.93
N GLY A 547 12.19 -25.25 31.47
CA GLY A 547 10.83 -24.80 31.77
C GLY A 547 10.03 -24.47 30.51
N ALA A 548 10.12 -25.35 29.51
CA ALA A 548 9.41 -25.16 28.26
C ALA A 548 7.87 -25.29 28.43
N ASP A 549 7.13 -24.33 27.91
CA ASP A 549 5.66 -24.39 27.83
C ASP A 549 5.19 -25.16 26.59
N VAL A 550 6.01 -25.15 25.53
CA VAL A 550 5.78 -25.85 24.27
C VAL A 550 7.02 -26.62 23.85
N VAL A 551 6.86 -27.88 23.49
CA VAL A 551 7.91 -28.71 22.90
C VAL A 551 7.55 -29.00 21.45
N VAL A 552 8.41 -28.57 20.52
CA VAL A 552 8.23 -28.75 19.08
C VAL A 552 9.17 -29.81 18.58
N LEU A 553 8.64 -30.96 18.17
CA LEU A 553 9.43 -32.03 17.57
C LEU A 553 9.82 -31.65 16.14
N CYS A 554 11.13 -31.54 15.91
CA CYS A 554 11.75 -31.17 14.63
C CYS A 554 12.59 -32.33 14.10
N SER A 555 12.08 -33.04 13.09
CA SER A 555 12.72 -34.19 12.43
C SER A 555 12.30 -34.28 10.96
N SER A 556 12.64 -35.35 10.26
CA SER A 556 12.14 -35.64 8.92
C SER A 556 10.73 -36.28 8.97
N ASP A 557 9.98 -36.15 7.88
CA ASP A 557 8.61 -36.69 7.82
C ASP A 557 8.57 -38.22 8.02
N ASP A 558 9.61 -38.94 7.58
CA ASP A 558 9.72 -40.39 7.73
C ASP A 558 10.02 -40.84 9.18
N GLU A 559 10.67 -39.96 9.95
CA GLU A 559 11.08 -40.27 11.34
C GLU A 559 10.00 -39.96 12.37
N TYR A 560 8.98 -39.19 12.03
CA TYR A 560 7.90 -38.82 12.98
C TYR A 560 7.08 -40.02 13.47
N ALA A 561 6.92 -41.08 12.66
CA ALA A 561 6.22 -42.28 13.08
C ALA A 561 6.89 -42.94 14.31
N GLN A 562 8.21 -42.82 14.45
CA GLN A 562 8.98 -43.32 15.57
C GLN A 562 9.06 -42.32 16.72
N TYR A 563 9.56 -41.10 16.44
CA TYR A 563 9.90 -40.14 17.50
C TYR A 563 8.68 -39.43 18.11
N ALA A 564 7.58 -39.23 17.38
CA ALA A 564 6.46 -38.46 17.93
C ALA A 564 5.71 -39.20 19.04
N PRO A 565 5.38 -40.53 18.94
CA PRO A 565 4.76 -41.26 20.04
C PRO A 565 5.68 -41.38 21.27
N GLU A 566 6.98 -41.58 21.04
CA GLU A 566 7.97 -41.66 22.13
C GLU A 566 8.07 -40.33 22.89
N ALA A 567 8.20 -39.21 22.15
CA ALA A 567 8.30 -37.88 22.74
C ALA A 567 7.00 -37.47 23.46
N PHE A 568 5.85 -37.76 22.88
CA PHE A 568 4.55 -37.47 23.50
C PHE A 568 4.35 -38.23 24.82
N LYS A 569 4.69 -39.50 24.83
CA LYS A 569 4.64 -40.34 26.03
C LYS A 569 5.65 -39.86 27.11
N GLU A 570 6.89 -39.59 26.70
CA GLU A 570 7.95 -39.14 27.65
C GLU A 570 7.63 -37.76 28.21
N LEU A 571 6.98 -36.85 27.40
CA LEU A 571 6.56 -35.52 27.84
C LEU A 571 5.43 -35.58 28.88
N ASP A 572 4.54 -36.57 28.80
CA ASP A 572 3.45 -36.87 29.75
C ASP A 572 2.65 -35.65 30.16
N GLY A 573 2.22 -34.84 29.18
CA GLY A 573 1.37 -33.66 29.40
C GLY A 573 2.02 -32.49 30.14
N ARG A 574 3.34 -32.55 30.46
CA ARG A 574 4.05 -31.47 31.19
C ARG A 574 4.24 -30.19 30.41
N ALA A 575 4.10 -30.23 29.09
CA ALA A 575 4.07 -29.07 28.19
C ALA A 575 3.20 -29.39 26.97
N MET A 576 2.84 -28.36 26.20
CA MET A 576 2.16 -28.54 24.92
C MET A 576 3.09 -29.22 23.91
N PHE A 577 2.64 -30.32 23.28
CA PHE A 577 3.42 -31.03 22.28
C PHE A 577 2.99 -30.66 20.86
N VAL A 578 3.94 -30.31 20.00
CA VAL A 578 3.70 -29.89 18.61
C VAL A 578 4.65 -30.63 17.67
N VAL A 579 4.16 -31.11 16.53
CA VAL A 579 4.97 -31.72 15.46
C VAL A 579 5.18 -30.72 14.32
N ALA A 580 6.44 -30.47 13.96
CA ALA A 580 6.80 -29.56 12.87
C ALA A 580 6.80 -30.26 11.52
N GLY A 581 5.63 -30.52 10.95
CA GLY A 581 5.49 -31.19 9.66
C GLY A 581 4.05 -31.64 9.39
N ALA A 582 3.84 -32.24 8.22
CA ALA A 582 2.61 -32.91 7.85
C ALA A 582 2.95 -34.32 7.30
N PRO A 583 3.46 -35.23 8.18
CA PRO A 583 3.91 -36.55 7.75
C PRO A 583 2.73 -37.41 7.27
N ALA A 584 3.03 -38.44 6.48
CA ALA A 584 2.01 -39.38 6.00
C ALA A 584 1.27 -40.10 7.15
N CYS A 585 1.96 -40.31 8.30
CA CYS A 585 1.41 -40.92 9.51
C CYS A 585 0.58 -39.98 10.40
N MET A 586 0.27 -38.74 9.95
CA MET A 586 -0.39 -37.71 10.78
C MET A 586 -1.70 -38.22 11.41
N ASP A 587 -2.52 -38.95 10.66
CA ASP A 587 -3.81 -39.44 11.15
C ASP A 587 -3.62 -40.54 12.23
N GLU A 588 -2.59 -41.35 12.10
CA GLU A 588 -2.20 -42.36 13.11
C GLU A 588 -1.71 -41.71 14.39
N LEU A 589 -0.93 -40.60 14.26
CA LEU A 589 -0.44 -39.81 15.38
C LEU A 589 -1.60 -39.11 16.11
N LYS A 590 -2.57 -38.58 15.38
CA LYS A 590 -3.80 -38.00 15.97
C LYS A 590 -4.61 -39.04 16.75
N ALA A 591 -4.71 -40.26 16.26
CA ALA A 591 -5.39 -41.33 16.97
C ALA A 591 -4.72 -41.69 18.31
N GLN A 592 -3.43 -41.33 18.49
CA GLN A 592 -2.68 -41.49 19.73
C GLN A 592 -2.73 -40.23 20.64
N GLY A 593 -3.52 -39.22 20.28
CA GLY A 593 -3.68 -37.97 21.07
C GLY A 593 -2.72 -36.85 20.72
N ILE A 594 -1.90 -37.00 19.67
CA ILE A 594 -1.02 -35.94 19.17
C ILE A 594 -1.80 -35.06 18.20
N GLU A 595 -2.29 -33.90 18.66
CA GLU A 595 -3.26 -33.09 17.91
C GLU A 595 -2.63 -31.90 17.17
N GLU A 596 -1.51 -31.38 17.65
CA GLU A 596 -0.96 -30.12 17.18
C GLU A 596 0.16 -30.32 16.14
N PHE A 597 -0.09 -29.84 14.91
CA PHE A 597 0.85 -29.92 13.79
C PHE A 597 1.01 -28.54 13.16
N ILE A 598 2.26 -28.13 12.92
CA ILE A 598 2.57 -26.88 12.21
C ILE A 598 3.31 -27.17 10.89
N HIS A 599 2.84 -26.62 9.80
CA HIS A 599 3.44 -26.80 8.48
C HIS A 599 3.06 -25.64 7.53
N VAL A 600 3.65 -25.58 6.34
CA VAL A 600 3.51 -24.45 5.39
C VAL A 600 2.07 -24.19 4.90
N ARG A 601 1.14 -25.09 5.13
CA ARG A 601 -0.28 -24.96 4.70
C ARG A 601 -1.23 -24.54 5.81
N VAL A 602 -0.78 -24.47 7.08
CA VAL A 602 -1.66 -24.04 8.18
C VAL A 602 -1.91 -22.54 8.13
N ASN A 603 -3.04 -22.13 8.69
CA ASN A 603 -3.25 -20.72 9.02
C ASN A 603 -2.43 -20.39 10.26
N VAL A 604 -1.35 -19.64 10.08
CA VAL A 604 -0.38 -19.33 11.15
C VAL A 604 -1.04 -18.51 12.26
N LEU A 605 -1.83 -17.50 11.86
CA LEU A 605 -2.51 -16.62 12.83
C LEU A 605 -3.51 -17.40 13.69
N ASP A 606 -4.45 -18.13 13.07
CA ASP A 606 -5.46 -18.88 13.81
C ASP A 606 -4.83 -19.91 14.76
N THR A 607 -3.75 -20.57 14.31
CA THR A 607 -3.03 -21.54 15.14
C THR A 607 -2.39 -20.87 16.35
N LEU A 608 -1.75 -19.73 16.16
CA LEU A 608 -1.12 -18.99 17.26
C LEU A 608 -2.14 -18.37 18.22
N VAL A 609 -3.29 -17.90 17.72
CA VAL A 609 -4.42 -17.43 18.57
C VAL A 609 -4.92 -18.59 19.44
N LYS A 610 -5.09 -19.80 18.87
CA LYS A 610 -5.43 -21.01 19.64
C LYS A 610 -4.40 -21.32 20.72
N PHE A 611 -3.11 -21.16 20.41
CA PHE A 611 -2.03 -21.40 21.38
C PHE A 611 -2.00 -20.32 22.46
N ASN A 612 -2.17 -19.03 22.14
CA ASN A 612 -2.31 -17.98 23.13
C ASN A 612 -3.45 -18.27 24.10
N ALA A 613 -4.61 -18.71 23.61
CA ALA A 613 -5.75 -19.06 24.46
C ALA A 613 -5.45 -20.19 25.46
N LYS A 614 -4.52 -21.11 25.12
CA LYS A 614 -4.11 -22.21 26.03
C LYS A 614 -2.97 -21.82 26.99
N LEU A 615 -2.07 -20.94 26.58
CA LEU A 615 -0.81 -20.68 27.29
C LEU A 615 -0.84 -19.41 28.14
N LEU A 616 -1.67 -18.43 27.79
CA LEU A 616 -1.71 -17.13 28.48
C LEU A 616 -2.76 -17.09 29.61
N ASN A 617 -3.68 -18.02 29.66
CA ASN A 617 -4.71 -18.14 30.70
C ASN A 617 -4.17 -18.70 32.03
#